data_aced74e19ff87768c4e24694c647bb86
#
_entry.id   aced74e19ff87768c4e24694c647bb86
#
_cell.length_a   1.000
_cell.length_b   1.000
_cell.length_c   1.000
_cell.angle_alpha   90.00
_cell.angle_beta   90.00
_cell.angle_gamma   90.00
#
_symmetry.space_group_name_H-M   'P 1'
#
loop_
_entity.id
_entity.type
_entity.pdbx_description
1 polymer ?
#
loop_
_entity_poly.entity_id
_entity_poly.type
_entity_poly.pdbx_seq_one_letter_code
_entity_poly.pdbx_strand_id
1 'polypeptide(L)'
;MDPIYVTGHRNPDTDSIVAAISYAALRNACGDREYEAACLGRVSDETQIVLDRFGFLPPKRITDLYNQVRDLDFDKPPILSGGVTMGRAWDEFQAYPAIASIPVVNEDGTLYGILSRTDIADYNMSRTNSGVLEEVPLFNAISVLEGKILNDAGESTDTISGEVTIALPQSRENLLFHSRESIVLCGNQPDMIRRALELNVSCLVLCQAEISEELRTMPTETCIISTPYDAFRAARLIFQSVPVERICNTQNVVSFHLDDRVDTVRDMVLKYRHPSYPILDGSEKVVGILTRYHLLRPRRKQVVLVDHNEASQSVPGLEEAEILAIIDHHRLDTLPSTIQFTSATSRWVPPTPSLQRCIRIGG
;
A
#
# COMPACT_ATOMS: atom_id res chain seq x y z
N MET A 1 15.26 -7.99 -8.67
CA MET A 1 16.35 -8.03 -7.66
C MET A 1 17.15 -6.77 -7.87
N ASP A 2 17.57 -6.13 -6.78
CA ASP A 2 18.42 -4.95 -6.91
C ASP A 2 19.78 -5.36 -7.46
N PRO A 3 20.43 -4.53 -8.28
CA PRO A 3 21.73 -4.84 -8.84
C PRO A 3 22.81 -4.91 -7.74
N ILE A 4 23.83 -5.71 -7.95
CA ILE A 4 25.03 -5.73 -7.11
C ILE A 4 25.92 -4.57 -7.54
N TYR A 5 26.11 -3.60 -6.66
CA TYR A 5 26.96 -2.45 -6.97
C TYR A 5 28.43 -2.82 -6.90
N VAL A 6 29.17 -2.46 -7.95
CA VAL A 6 30.64 -2.56 -7.98
C VAL A 6 31.20 -1.16 -7.81
N THR A 7 31.88 -0.92 -6.69
CA THR A 7 32.35 0.42 -6.32
C THR A 7 33.84 0.46 -6.05
N GLY A 8 34.51 1.47 -6.60
CA GLY A 8 35.84 1.85 -6.18
C GLY A 8 35.80 2.78 -4.94
N HIS A 9 36.93 3.41 -4.62
CA HIS A 9 37.01 4.31 -3.45
C HIS A 9 36.30 5.67 -3.68
N ARG A 10 35.99 6.40 -2.57
CA ARG A 10 35.16 7.62 -2.60
C ARG A 10 35.78 8.82 -3.33
N ASN A 11 37.09 8.84 -3.52
CA ASN A 11 37.80 9.84 -4.33
C ASN A 11 38.27 9.18 -5.63
N PRO A 12 37.34 8.82 -6.53
CA PRO A 12 37.67 7.90 -7.62
C PRO A 12 38.64 8.50 -8.59
N ASP A 13 39.74 7.79 -8.83
CA ASP A 13 40.67 8.01 -9.94
C ASP A 13 40.26 7.14 -11.12
N THR A 14 41.08 7.17 -12.18
CA THR A 14 40.81 6.42 -13.40
C THR A 14 40.82 4.90 -13.16
N ASP A 15 41.74 4.40 -12.32
CA ASP A 15 41.86 2.97 -12.02
C ASP A 15 40.64 2.45 -11.31
N SER A 16 40.21 3.16 -10.29
CA SER A 16 39.00 2.87 -9.49
C SER A 16 37.74 2.78 -10.35
N ILE A 17 37.53 3.72 -11.27
CA ILE A 17 36.36 3.75 -12.17
C ILE A 17 36.42 2.64 -13.20
N VAL A 18 37.60 2.45 -13.85
CA VAL A 18 37.79 1.41 -14.88
C VAL A 18 37.66 0.01 -14.26
N ALA A 19 38.21 -0.21 -13.07
CA ALA A 19 38.06 -1.47 -12.33
C ALA A 19 36.59 -1.81 -12.06
N ALA A 20 35.81 -0.82 -11.61
CA ALA A 20 34.37 -1.02 -11.35
C ALA A 20 33.63 -1.39 -12.66
N ILE A 21 33.81 -0.65 -13.73
CA ILE A 21 33.17 -0.92 -15.03
C ILE A 21 33.59 -2.31 -15.56
N SER A 22 34.87 -2.62 -15.53
CA SER A 22 35.40 -3.86 -16.08
C SER A 22 34.91 -5.09 -15.31
N TYR A 23 34.89 -5.00 -13.97
CA TYR A 23 34.42 -6.10 -13.14
C TYR A 23 32.90 -6.32 -13.29
N ALA A 24 32.09 -5.25 -13.30
CA ALA A 24 30.67 -5.36 -13.54
C ALA A 24 30.37 -6.01 -14.92
N ALA A 25 31.08 -5.55 -15.99
CA ALA A 25 30.94 -6.14 -17.32
C ALA A 25 31.34 -7.61 -17.37
N LEU A 26 32.43 -7.99 -16.71
CA LEU A 26 32.91 -9.37 -16.62
C LEU A 26 31.84 -10.26 -15.90
N ARG A 27 31.33 -9.81 -14.78
CA ARG A 27 30.35 -10.57 -14.00
C ARG A 27 29.03 -10.72 -14.75
N ASN A 28 28.56 -9.68 -15.42
CA ASN A 28 27.36 -9.74 -16.26
C ASN A 28 27.52 -10.70 -17.45
N ALA A 29 28.73 -10.80 -18.00
CA ALA A 29 29.02 -11.74 -19.10
C ALA A 29 29.09 -13.22 -18.65
N CYS A 30 29.39 -13.48 -17.37
CA CYS A 30 29.63 -14.81 -16.82
C CYS A 30 28.56 -15.32 -15.85
N GLY A 31 27.58 -14.50 -15.47
CA GLY A 31 26.71 -14.82 -14.34
C GLY A 31 25.23 -14.56 -14.58
N ASP A 32 24.42 -15.06 -13.62
CA ASP A 32 22.95 -14.95 -13.60
C ASP A 32 22.45 -13.74 -12.80
N ARG A 33 23.34 -12.93 -12.22
CA ARG A 33 23.04 -11.76 -11.42
C ARG A 33 23.46 -10.48 -12.14
N GLU A 34 22.70 -9.43 -11.93
CA GLU A 34 22.97 -8.11 -12.48
C GLU A 34 23.98 -7.36 -11.60
N TYR A 35 25.09 -6.91 -12.22
CA TYR A 35 26.13 -6.07 -11.61
C TYR A 35 26.10 -4.69 -12.24
N GLU A 36 26.07 -3.64 -11.43
CA GLU A 36 26.06 -2.25 -11.86
C GLU A 36 27.33 -1.55 -11.34
N ALA A 37 28.14 -1.00 -12.27
CA ALA A 37 29.27 -0.17 -11.87
C ALA A 37 28.76 1.13 -11.25
N ALA A 38 29.31 1.50 -10.09
CA ALA A 38 28.95 2.72 -9.40
C ALA A 38 30.20 3.49 -8.95
N CYS A 39 30.09 4.83 -8.89
CA CYS A 39 31.16 5.68 -8.36
C CYS A 39 30.68 6.35 -7.06
N LEU A 40 31.59 6.43 -6.08
CA LEU A 40 31.30 6.98 -4.77
C LEU A 40 31.60 8.48 -4.66
N GLY A 41 32.19 9.06 -5.69
CA GLY A 41 32.55 10.47 -5.79
C GLY A 41 32.34 11.06 -7.17
N ARG A 42 32.78 12.30 -7.35
CA ARG A 42 32.79 12.92 -8.67
C ARG A 42 33.91 12.31 -9.52
N VAL A 43 33.58 11.92 -10.73
CA VAL A 43 34.56 11.48 -11.73
C VAL A 43 35.46 12.67 -12.09
N SER A 44 36.79 12.46 -12.11
CA SER A 44 37.76 13.50 -12.47
C SER A 44 37.68 13.82 -13.94
N ASP A 45 38.13 15.03 -14.32
CA ASP A 45 38.15 15.44 -15.74
C ASP A 45 39.06 14.53 -16.58
N GLU A 46 40.17 14.05 -16.01
CA GLU A 46 41.05 13.06 -16.64
C GLU A 46 40.33 11.75 -16.92
N THR A 47 39.62 11.22 -15.92
CA THR A 47 38.82 9.99 -16.06
C THR A 47 37.72 10.17 -17.11
N GLN A 48 37.07 11.35 -17.13
CA GLN A 48 36.02 11.64 -18.12
C GLN A 48 36.58 11.60 -19.56
N ILE A 49 37.77 12.17 -19.78
CA ILE A 49 38.45 12.12 -21.11
C ILE A 49 38.70 10.67 -21.52
N VAL A 50 39.14 9.82 -20.58
CA VAL A 50 39.35 8.39 -20.86
C VAL A 50 38.02 7.69 -21.21
N LEU A 51 36.98 7.91 -20.43
CA LEU A 51 35.65 7.32 -20.69
C LEU A 51 35.12 7.74 -22.07
N ASP A 52 35.17 9.02 -22.38
CA ASP A 52 34.69 9.58 -23.65
C ASP A 52 35.46 8.99 -24.84
N ARG A 53 36.78 8.85 -24.70
CA ARG A 53 37.63 8.27 -25.75
C ARG A 53 37.27 6.83 -26.09
N PHE A 54 36.84 6.06 -25.11
CA PHE A 54 36.49 4.65 -25.31
C PHE A 54 34.97 4.41 -25.40
N GLY A 55 34.15 5.46 -25.39
CA GLY A 55 32.70 5.38 -25.57
C GLY A 55 31.93 4.82 -24.34
N PHE A 56 32.50 4.97 -23.14
CA PHE A 56 31.85 4.58 -21.90
C PHE A 56 31.16 5.78 -21.26
N LEU A 57 29.96 5.51 -20.67
CA LEU A 57 29.31 6.48 -19.82
C LEU A 57 29.91 6.42 -18.41
N PRO A 58 29.95 7.54 -17.67
CA PRO A 58 30.34 7.52 -16.26
C PRO A 58 29.39 6.66 -15.45
N PRO A 59 29.91 5.87 -14.49
CA PRO A 59 29.06 5.06 -13.60
C PRO A 59 28.10 5.91 -12.80
N LYS A 60 26.97 5.30 -12.38
CA LYS A 60 25.99 5.90 -11.49
C LYS A 60 26.65 6.34 -10.18
N ARG A 61 26.43 7.60 -9.79
CA ARG A 61 26.94 8.09 -8.51
C ARG A 61 26.08 7.62 -7.36
N ILE A 62 26.72 7.02 -6.35
CA ILE A 62 26.11 6.62 -5.07
C ILE A 62 26.71 7.47 -3.95
N THR A 63 25.88 8.09 -3.13
CA THR A 63 26.31 8.97 -2.04
C THR A 63 26.37 8.28 -0.69
N ASP A 64 25.59 7.22 -0.53
CA ASP A 64 25.53 6.38 0.66
C ASP A 64 25.00 4.98 0.32
N LEU A 65 25.18 4.05 1.26
CA LEU A 65 24.71 2.67 1.14
C LEU A 65 23.65 2.32 2.20
N TYR A 66 23.09 3.32 2.86
CA TYR A 66 22.03 3.07 3.84
C TYR A 66 20.81 2.41 3.21
N ASN A 67 20.19 1.50 3.96
CA ASN A 67 18.93 0.92 3.54
C ASN A 67 17.80 1.95 3.59
N GLN A 68 17.00 1.99 2.54
CA GLN A 68 15.82 2.84 2.41
C GLN A 68 14.55 1.99 2.41
N VAL A 69 13.39 2.62 2.62
CA VAL A 69 12.09 1.93 2.60
C VAL A 69 11.87 1.18 1.28
N ARG A 70 12.34 1.73 0.14
CA ARG A 70 12.27 1.07 -1.17
C ARG A 70 12.98 -0.27 -1.24
N ASP A 71 14.00 -0.48 -0.40
CA ASP A 71 14.81 -1.70 -0.34
C ASP A 71 14.11 -2.80 0.50
N LEU A 72 12.96 -2.48 1.14
CA LEU A 72 12.18 -3.41 1.94
C LEU A 72 11.14 -4.14 1.09
N ASP A 73 10.83 -5.37 1.49
CA ASP A 73 9.77 -6.17 0.88
C ASP A 73 8.43 -5.91 1.59
N PHE A 74 7.88 -4.71 1.39
CA PHE A 74 6.65 -4.27 2.02
C PHE A 74 5.40 -4.78 1.30
N ASP A 75 4.26 -4.82 2.02
CA ASP A 75 2.99 -5.29 1.48
C ASP A 75 2.40 -4.29 0.48
N LYS A 76 1.76 -4.83 -0.57
CA LYS A 76 0.98 -4.06 -1.56
C LYS A 76 -0.49 -4.47 -1.46
N PRO A 77 -1.21 -3.99 -0.44
CA PRO A 77 -2.62 -4.29 -0.28
C PRO A 77 -3.46 -3.61 -1.37
N PRO A 78 -4.74 -4.02 -1.54
CA PRO A 78 -5.68 -3.22 -2.30
C PRO A 78 -5.76 -1.81 -1.70
N ILE A 79 -6.00 -0.81 -2.57
CA ILE A 79 -6.19 0.59 -2.19
C ILE A 79 -7.65 0.92 -2.46
N LEU A 80 -8.33 1.55 -1.51
CA LEU A 80 -9.74 1.88 -1.60
C LEU A 80 -9.94 3.40 -1.77
N SER A 81 -10.88 3.81 -2.62
CA SER A 81 -11.38 5.18 -2.60
C SER A 81 -12.35 5.39 -1.43
N GLY A 82 -12.47 6.62 -0.93
CA GLY A 82 -13.29 6.95 0.23
C GLY A 82 -14.75 6.55 0.13
N GLY A 83 -15.34 6.61 -1.09
CA GLY A 83 -16.74 6.26 -1.34
C GLY A 83 -17.06 4.76 -1.35
N VAL A 84 -16.05 3.87 -1.31
CA VAL A 84 -16.26 2.41 -1.27
C VAL A 84 -17.02 2.02 0.00
N THR A 85 -17.95 1.07 -0.13
CA THR A 85 -18.76 0.60 1.01
C THR A 85 -17.92 -0.18 2.03
N MET A 86 -18.31 -0.09 3.30
CA MET A 86 -17.73 -0.89 4.39
C MET A 86 -17.83 -2.40 4.09
N GLY A 87 -18.94 -2.85 3.47
CA GLY A 87 -19.12 -4.24 3.06
C GLY A 87 -18.04 -4.69 2.06
N ARG A 88 -17.78 -3.89 1.03
CA ARG A 88 -16.75 -4.19 0.05
C ARG A 88 -15.36 -4.18 0.67
N ALA A 89 -15.07 -3.26 1.57
CA ALA A 89 -13.79 -3.23 2.29
C ALA A 89 -13.61 -4.48 3.16
N TRP A 90 -14.69 -4.98 3.77
CA TRP A 90 -14.65 -6.24 4.52
C TRP A 90 -14.33 -7.44 3.62
N ASP A 91 -14.89 -7.51 2.41
CA ASP A 91 -14.57 -8.56 1.43
C ASP A 91 -13.08 -8.54 1.05
N GLU A 92 -12.47 -7.35 0.89
CA GLU A 92 -11.04 -7.23 0.65
C GLU A 92 -10.21 -7.77 1.83
N PHE A 93 -10.61 -7.50 3.07
CA PHE A 93 -9.95 -8.08 4.23
C PHE A 93 -10.09 -9.61 4.32
N GLN A 94 -11.20 -10.18 3.80
CA GLN A 94 -11.37 -11.63 3.73
C GLN A 94 -10.50 -12.24 2.62
N ALA A 95 -10.39 -11.58 1.48
CA ALA A 95 -9.56 -12.02 0.36
C ALA A 95 -8.06 -11.98 0.71
N TYR A 96 -7.65 -11.06 1.58
CA TYR A 96 -6.25 -10.86 2.00
C TYR A 96 -6.11 -10.95 3.53
N PRO A 97 -6.16 -12.15 4.14
CA PRO A 97 -6.19 -12.31 5.60
C PRO A 97 -4.95 -11.77 6.35
N ALA A 98 -3.81 -11.74 5.68
CA ALA A 98 -2.54 -11.29 6.26
C ALA A 98 -2.43 -9.76 6.40
N ILE A 99 -3.28 -9.00 5.70
CA ILE A 99 -3.21 -7.53 5.70
C ILE A 99 -3.78 -6.99 7.00
N ALA A 100 -3.00 -6.15 7.69
CA ALA A 100 -3.40 -5.51 8.93
C ALA A 100 -4.37 -4.34 8.70
N SER A 101 -4.16 -3.58 7.62
CA SER A 101 -4.97 -2.42 7.24
C SER A 101 -4.93 -2.17 5.73
N ILE A 102 -5.88 -1.39 5.26
CA ILE A 102 -6.02 -0.99 3.84
C ILE A 102 -5.94 0.54 3.77
N PRO A 103 -5.11 1.12 2.89
CA PRO A 103 -5.09 2.55 2.65
C PRO A 103 -6.39 3.01 1.99
N VAL A 104 -6.90 4.14 2.45
CA VAL A 104 -7.99 4.87 1.81
C VAL A 104 -7.41 6.12 1.17
N VAL A 105 -7.74 6.36 -0.10
CA VAL A 105 -7.17 7.45 -0.89
C VAL A 105 -8.23 8.39 -1.44
N ASN A 106 -7.81 9.61 -1.71
CA ASN A 106 -8.56 10.61 -2.47
C ASN A 106 -8.63 10.21 -3.96
N GLU A 107 -9.42 10.94 -4.76
CA GLU A 107 -9.55 10.71 -6.20
C GLU A 107 -8.22 10.85 -6.97
N ASP A 108 -7.31 11.70 -6.48
CA ASP A 108 -5.98 11.89 -7.06
C ASP A 108 -4.96 10.82 -6.65
N GLY A 109 -5.35 9.89 -5.78
CA GLY A 109 -4.50 8.79 -5.27
C GLY A 109 -3.65 9.17 -4.05
N THR A 110 -3.77 10.40 -3.52
CA THR A 110 -3.11 10.79 -2.27
C THR A 110 -3.77 10.12 -1.07
N LEU A 111 -3.01 9.95 0.02
CA LEU A 111 -3.50 9.29 1.23
C LEU A 111 -4.60 10.12 1.89
N TYR A 112 -5.78 9.53 2.09
CA TYR A 112 -6.87 10.08 2.90
C TYR A 112 -6.83 9.56 4.34
N GLY A 113 -6.67 8.25 4.50
CA GLY A 113 -6.64 7.59 5.81
C GLY A 113 -6.28 6.11 5.73
N ILE A 114 -6.37 5.43 6.86
CA ILE A 114 -6.13 3.99 6.98
C ILE A 114 -7.35 3.33 7.59
N LEU A 115 -7.81 2.25 6.96
CA LEU A 115 -8.89 1.42 7.46
C LEU A 115 -8.33 0.11 8.02
N SER A 116 -8.69 -0.24 9.24
CA SER A 116 -8.39 -1.52 9.88
C SER A 116 -9.65 -2.35 10.12
N ARG A 117 -9.47 -3.66 10.41
CA ARG A 117 -10.61 -4.50 10.85
C ARG A 117 -11.23 -4.00 12.16
N THR A 118 -10.43 -3.38 13.03
CA THR A 118 -10.90 -2.82 14.30
C THR A 118 -11.83 -1.64 14.04
N ASP A 119 -11.50 -0.75 13.09
CA ASP A 119 -12.35 0.40 12.75
C ASP A 119 -13.74 -0.06 12.27
N ILE A 120 -13.78 -1.11 11.42
CA ILE A 120 -15.03 -1.72 10.97
C ILE A 120 -15.81 -2.33 12.16
N ALA A 121 -15.12 -3.05 13.05
CA ALA A 121 -15.74 -3.68 14.20
C ALA A 121 -16.31 -2.62 15.18
N ASP A 122 -15.54 -1.58 15.48
CA ASP A 122 -15.94 -0.50 16.37
C ASP A 122 -17.13 0.29 15.80
N TYR A 123 -17.11 0.57 14.49
CA TYR A 123 -18.24 1.20 13.82
C TYR A 123 -19.50 0.33 13.92
N ASN A 124 -19.39 -0.97 13.56
CA ASN A 124 -20.53 -1.87 13.65
C ASN A 124 -21.10 -1.98 15.06
N MET A 125 -20.25 -2.09 16.08
CA MET A 125 -20.70 -2.18 17.48
C MET A 125 -21.38 -0.91 17.97
N SER A 126 -20.84 0.25 17.62
CA SER A 126 -21.38 1.54 18.05
C SER A 126 -22.68 1.90 17.33
N ARG A 127 -22.76 1.69 16.01
CA ARG A 127 -23.91 2.09 15.18
C ARG A 127 -25.04 1.07 15.16
N THR A 128 -24.77 -0.23 15.29
CA THR A 128 -25.82 -1.25 15.43
C THR A 128 -26.66 -0.99 16.69
N ASN A 129 -26.06 -0.43 17.74
CA ASN A 129 -26.75 -0.05 18.94
C ASN A 129 -27.63 1.21 18.77
N SER A 130 -27.22 2.16 17.92
CA SER A 130 -28.03 3.37 17.66
C SER A 130 -29.10 3.16 16.61
N GLY A 131 -28.93 2.19 15.72
CA GLY A 131 -29.86 1.91 14.61
C GLY A 131 -29.97 2.99 13.56
N VAL A 132 -29.13 4.04 13.58
CA VAL A 132 -29.24 5.21 12.72
C VAL A 132 -28.17 5.21 11.63
N LEU A 133 -28.60 5.48 10.39
CA LEU A 133 -27.75 5.81 9.26
C LEU A 133 -27.77 7.34 8.99
N GLU A 134 -26.63 7.89 8.63
CA GLU A 134 -26.47 9.32 8.38
C GLU A 134 -25.92 9.54 6.97
N GLU A 135 -26.66 10.24 6.10
CA GLU A 135 -26.24 10.69 4.75
C GLU A 135 -25.52 9.63 3.92
N VAL A 136 -25.99 8.38 3.95
CA VAL A 136 -25.39 7.30 3.16
C VAL A 136 -25.76 7.49 1.69
N PRO A 137 -24.79 7.45 0.75
CA PRO A 137 -25.10 7.53 -0.67
C PRO A 137 -26.08 6.43 -1.08
N LEU A 138 -27.17 6.82 -1.76
CA LEU A 138 -28.22 5.89 -2.17
C LEU A 138 -27.66 4.76 -3.04
N PHE A 139 -26.70 5.08 -3.92
CA PHE A 139 -25.99 4.09 -4.74
C PHE A 139 -25.34 2.99 -3.88
N ASN A 140 -24.70 3.36 -2.77
CA ASN A 140 -24.08 2.41 -1.85
C ASN A 140 -25.13 1.48 -1.23
N ALA A 141 -26.27 2.04 -0.79
CA ALA A 141 -27.37 1.23 -0.24
C ALA A 141 -27.94 0.26 -1.28
N ILE A 142 -28.17 0.73 -2.50
CA ILE A 142 -28.63 -0.12 -3.62
C ILE A 142 -27.61 -1.22 -3.90
N SER A 143 -26.32 -0.90 -3.92
CA SER A 143 -25.26 -1.86 -4.21
C SER A 143 -25.23 -3.01 -3.18
N VAL A 144 -25.26 -2.71 -1.89
CA VAL A 144 -25.22 -3.76 -0.85
C VAL A 144 -26.52 -4.54 -0.70
N LEU A 145 -27.65 -3.91 -1.05
CA LEU A 145 -28.98 -4.54 -1.04
C LEU A 145 -29.31 -5.30 -2.30
N GLU A 146 -28.46 -5.26 -3.33
CA GLU A 146 -28.79 -5.71 -4.70
C GLU A 146 -30.14 -5.15 -5.16
N GLY A 147 -30.34 -3.88 -4.80
CA GLY A 147 -31.65 -3.22 -4.87
C GLY A 147 -31.95 -2.61 -6.23
N LYS A 148 -33.21 -2.21 -6.41
CA LYS A 148 -33.68 -1.43 -7.55
C LYS A 148 -34.56 -0.28 -7.07
N ILE A 149 -34.36 0.91 -7.63
CA ILE A 149 -35.26 2.05 -7.40
C ILE A 149 -36.58 1.78 -8.11
N LEU A 150 -37.69 2.10 -7.44
CA LEU A 150 -39.04 1.84 -7.94
C LEU A 150 -39.86 3.09 -8.25
N ASN A 151 -39.40 4.29 -7.87
CA ASN A 151 -40.15 5.53 -8.08
C ASN A 151 -39.22 6.73 -8.38
N ASP A 152 -39.81 7.81 -8.90
CA ASP A 152 -39.09 9.03 -9.32
C ASP A 152 -38.45 9.75 -8.13
N ALA A 153 -39.05 9.69 -6.94
CA ALA A 153 -38.44 10.24 -5.72
C ALA A 153 -37.10 9.56 -5.39
N GLY A 154 -36.99 8.25 -5.63
CA GLY A 154 -35.72 7.52 -5.49
C GLY A 154 -34.69 7.92 -6.54
N GLU A 155 -35.11 8.19 -7.78
CA GLU A 155 -34.20 8.63 -8.84
C GLU A 155 -33.59 10.01 -8.58
N SER A 156 -34.30 10.85 -7.78
CA SER A 156 -33.87 12.20 -7.40
C SER A 156 -33.15 12.26 -6.06
N THR A 157 -32.95 11.12 -5.38
CA THR A 157 -32.35 11.04 -4.04
C THR A 157 -30.88 10.68 -4.15
N ASP A 158 -29.99 11.55 -3.64
CA ASP A 158 -28.54 11.29 -3.60
C ASP A 158 -28.12 10.48 -2.39
N THR A 159 -28.69 10.79 -1.22
CA THR A 159 -28.35 10.17 0.07
C THR A 159 -29.58 9.80 0.86
N ILE A 160 -29.46 8.79 1.72
CA ILE A 160 -30.50 8.39 2.69
C ILE A 160 -29.97 8.53 4.10
N SER A 161 -30.87 8.97 5.00
CA SER A 161 -30.61 9.11 6.43
C SER A 161 -31.80 8.66 7.24
N GLY A 162 -31.58 8.15 8.45
CA GLY A 162 -32.64 7.85 9.40
C GLY A 162 -32.43 6.59 10.23
N GLU A 163 -33.35 6.38 11.16
CA GLU A 163 -33.39 5.17 11.97
C GLU A 163 -33.90 3.97 11.15
N VAL A 164 -33.14 2.88 11.16
CA VAL A 164 -33.46 1.66 10.42
C VAL A 164 -34.46 0.84 11.23
N THR A 165 -35.71 0.73 10.74
CA THR A 165 -36.80 0.04 11.41
C THR A 165 -37.39 -1.07 10.54
N ILE A 166 -37.60 -2.25 11.10
CA ILE A 166 -38.33 -3.34 10.45
C ILE A 166 -39.82 -3.25 10.83
N ALA A 167 -40.66 -3.05 9.83
CA ALA A 167 -42.09 -3.02 10.00
C ALA A 167 -42.66 -4.44 10.19
N LEU A 168 -43.13 -4.75 11.39
CA LEU A 168 -43.79 -6.03 11.71
C LEU A 168 -45.30 -5.87 11.74
N PRO A 169 -46.12 -6.90 11.36
CA PRO A 169 -47.56 -6.83 11.30
C PRO A 169 -48.23 -6.42 12.63
N GLN A 170 -47.63 -6.78 13.74
CA GLN A 170 -48.14 -6.49 15.09
C GLN A 170 -47.75 -5.09 15.57
N SER A 171 -46.95 -4.34 14.85
CA SER A 171 -46.52 -3.00 15.21
C SER A 171 -47.54 -1.91 14.83
N ARG A 172 -48.75 -2.28 14.37
CA ARG A 172 -49.77 -1.34 13.89
C ARG A 172 -50.12 -0.23 14.88
N GLU A 173 -50.12 -0.55 16.18
CA GLU A 173 -50.44 0.40 17.23
C GLU A 173 -49.25 1.17 17.80
N ASN A 174 -48.03 0.66 17.58
CA ASN A 174 -46.79 1.20 18.10
C ASN A 174 -45.84 1.71 17.01
N LEU A 175 -46.33 1.95 15.78
CA LEU A 175 -45.55 2.48 14.68
C LEU A 175 -45.13 3.93 14.94
N LEU A 176 -44.15 4.10 15.75
CA LEU A 176 -43.32 5.30 15.87
C LEU A 176 -42.42 5.41 14.64
N PHE A 177 -43.02 5.42 13.43
CA PHE A 177 -42.27 5.95 12.28
C PHE A 177 -42.10 7.43 12.53
N HIS A 178 -40.90 7.82 12.81
CA HIS A 178 -40.58 9.22 13.03
C HIS A 178 -40.38 9.93 11.70
N SER A 179 -41.45 10.02 10.89
CA SER A 179 -41.51 10.86 9.70
C SER A 179 -40.27 10.69 8.76
N ARG A 180 -39.71 11.78 8.29
CA ARG A 180 -38.58 11.81 7.37
C ARG A 180 -37.25 11.22 7.89
N GLU A 181 -37.13 10.93 9.16
CA GLU A 181 -35.92 10.40 9.81
C GLU A 181 -35.96 8.88 9.97
N SER A 182 -36.78 8.17 9.16
CA SER A 182 -36.87 6.72 9.22
C SER A 182 -36.54 6.06 7.88
N ILE A 183 -35.79 4.94 7.96
CA ILE A 183 -35.57 3.99 6.87
C ILE A 183 -36.37 2.73 7.23
N VAL A 184 -37.44 2.46 6.49
CA VAL A 184 -38.41 1.40 6.84
C VAL A 184 -38.16 0.19 5.94
N LEU A 185 -37.92 -0.97 6.54
CA LEU A 185 -37.87 -2.26 5.85
C LEU A 185 -39.18 -3.01 6.07
N CYS A 186 -39.87 -3.40 5.00
CA CYS A 186 -41.07 -4.18 5.10
C CYS A 186 -41.17 -5.25 4.00
N GLY A 187 -41.96 -6.27 4.28
CA GLY A 187 -42.39 -7.26 3.31
C GLY A 187 -43.67 -6.84 2.58
N ASN A 188 -44.41 -7.82 2.05
CA ASN A 188 -45.63 -7.59 1.28
C ASN A 188 -46.81 -7.25 2.25
N GLN A 189 -46.82 -6.00 2.72
CA GLN A 189 -47.82 -5.46 3.67
C GLN A 189 -48.38 -4.11 3.15
N PRO A 190 -49.42 -4.11 2.30
CA PRO A 190 -49.93 -2.90 1.66
C PRO A 190 -50.27 -1.75 2.61
N ASP A 191 -50.82 -2.04 3.75
CA ASP A 191 -51.19 -1.03 4.76
C ASP A 191 -49.92 -0.33 5.34
N MET A 192 -48.88 -1.10 5.56
CA MET A 192 -47.62 -0.58 6.10
C MET A 192 -46.87 0.25 5.03
N ILE A 193 -46.86 -0.23 3.79
CA ILE A 193 -46.32 0.49 2.66
C ILE A 193 -47.04 1.84 2.53
N ARG A 194 -48.40 1.83 2.46
CA ARG A 194 -49.20 3.06 2.38
C ARG A 194 -48.86 4.03 3.51
N ARG A 195 -48.79 3.53 4.75
CA ARG A 195 -48.47 4.36 5.91
C ARG A 195 -47.10 4.99 5.85
N ALA A 196 -46.06 4.25 5.40
CA ALA A 196 -44.72 4.77 5.22
C ALA A 196 -44.68 5.89 4.15
N LEU A 197 -45.41 5.73 3.04
CA LEU A 197 -45.51 6.72 1.97
C LEU A 197 -46.25 7.99 2.45
N GLU A 198 -47.37 7.86 3.19
CA GLU A 198 -48.11 8.98 3.80
C GLU A 198 -47.25 9.81 4.75
N LEU A 199 -46.37 9.17 5.49
CA LEU A 199 -45.46 9.82 6.45
C LEU A 199 -44.23 10.42 5.78
N ASN A 200 -44.03 10.19 4.49
CA ASN A 200 -42.81 10.61 3.76
C ASN A 200 -41.54 10.18 4.48
N VAL A 201 -41.41 8.89 4.82
CA VAL A 201 -40.18 8.35 5.41
C VAL A 201 -39.00 8.55 4.44
N SER A 202 -37.78 8.63 4.95
CA SER A 202 -36.57 8.86 4.14
C SER A 202 -36.42 7.79 3.04
N CYS A 203 -36.57 6.52 3.42
CA CYS A 203 -36.46 5.41 2.48
C CYS A 203 -37.36 4.25 2.90
N LEU A 204 -38.02 3.65 1.91
CA LEU A 204 -38.81 2.41 2.08
C LEU A 204 -38.10 1.28 1.31
N VAL A 205 -37.67 0.25 2.03
CA VAL A 205 -37.00 -0.94 1.46
C VAL A 205 -37.99 -2.11 1.46
N LEU A 206 -38.39 -2.52 0.25
CA LEU A 206 -39.28 -3.64 0.02
C LEU A 206 -38.49 -4.96 -0.02
N CYS A 207 -38.66 -5.78 1.01
CA CYS A 207 -37.89 -7.01 1.19
C CYS A 207 -38.70 -8.19 0.62
N GLN A 208 -38.22 -8.79 -0.48
CA GLN A 208 -38.89 -9.90 -1.18
C GLN A 208 -40.37 -9.58 -1.45
N ALA A 209 -40.69 -8.34 -1.77
CA ALA A 209 -42.06 -7.86 -1.92
C ALA A 209 -42.22 -7.08 -3.22
N GLU A 210 -43.44 -7.14 -3.77
CA GLU A 210 -43.85 -6.32 -4.91
C GLU A 210 -44.76 -5.19 -4.39
N ILE A 211 -44.71 -4.06 -5.09
CA ILE A 211 -45.56 -2.92 -4.81
C ILE A 211 -46.68 -2.84 -5.87
N SER A 212 -47.94 -2.60 -5.45
CA SER A 212 -49.00 -2.34 -6.40
C SER A 212 -48.78 -1.04 -7.14
N GLU A 213 -49.31 -0.95 -8.38
CA GLU A 213 -49.17 0.27 -9.22
C GLU A 213 -49.83 1.49 -8.52
N GLU A 214 -50.94 1.29 -7.79
CA GLU A 214 -51.57 2.35 -7.00
C GLU A 214 -50.60 2.96 -5.96
N LEU A 215 -49.89 2.12 -5.17
CA LEU A 215 -48.97 2.57 -4.15
C LEU A 215 -47.67 3.12 -4.77
N ARG A 216 -47.22 2.57 -5.91
CA ARG A 216 -46.02 3.02 -6.60
C ARG A 216 -46.17 4.44 -7.17
N THR A 217 -47.38 4.78 -7.65
CA THR A 217 -47.68 6.08 -8.22
C THR A 217 -48.22 7.09 -7.23
N MET A 218 -48.29 6.72 -5.94
CA MET A 218 -48.74 7.60 -4.88
C MET A 218 -47.78 8.78 -4.74
N PRO A 219 -48.28 10.04 -4.69
CA PRO A 219 -47.43 11.20 -4.45
C PRO A 219 -46.68 11.10 -3.11
N THR A 220 -45.35 11.06 -3.15
CA THR A 220 -44.50 10.92 -1.96
C THR A 220 -43.11 11.42 -2.25
N GLU A 221 -42.38 11.90 -1.21
CA GLU A 221 -40.96 12.19 -1.26
C GLU A 221 -40.11 10.95 -0.84
N THR A 222 -40.75 9.85 -0.43
CA THR A 222 -40.08 8.63 0.00
C THR A 222 -39.35 7.96 -1.15
N CYS A 223 -38.05 7.69 -1.00
CA CYS A 223 -37.33 6.82 -1.90
C CYS A 223 -37.79 5.37 -1.70
N ILE A 224 -38.20 4.66 -2.77
CA ILE A 224 -38.62 3.26 -2.72
C ILE A 224 -37.57 2.38 -3.39
N ILE A 225 -37.04 1.42 -2.62
CA ILE A 225 -36.05 0.42 -3.11
C ILE A 225 -36.65 -0.98 -2.93
N SER A 226 -36.55 -1.84 -3.92
CA SER A 226 -36.78 -3.29 -3.74
C SER A 226 -35.47 -4.03 -3.52
N THR A 227 -35.48 -5.10 -2.72
CA THR A 227 -34.35 -6.00 -2.52
C THR A 227 -34.79 -7.47 -2.60
N PRO A 228 -33.95 -8.39 -3.14
CA PRO A 228 -34.24 -9.81 -3.12
C PRO A 228 -34.07 -10.44 -1.72
N TYR A 229 -33.57 -9.69 -0.76
CA TYR A 229 -33.30 -10.17 0.59
C TYR A 229 -34.51 -10.04 1.51
N ASP A 230 -34.59 -10.92 2.52
CA ASP A 230 -35.53 -10.76 3.62
C ASP A 230 -35.18 -9.55 4.50
N ALA A 231 -36.16 -9.12 5.33
CA ALA A 231 -35.97 -7.90 6.13
C ALA A 231 -34.82 -7.99 7.15
N PHE A 232 -34.53 -9.16 7.69
CA PHE A 232 -33.44 -9.33 8.65
C PHE A 232 -32.06 -9.20 7.95
N ARG A 233 -31.92 -9.85 6.80
CA ARG A 233 -30.70 -9.75 5.99
C ARG A 233 -30.51 -8.32 5.45
N ALA A 234 -31.57 -7.70 4.93
CA ALA A 234 -31.54 -6.33 4.46
C ALA A 234 -31.15 -5.34 5.57
N ALA A 235 -31.72 -5.48 6.78
CA ALA A 235 -31.34 -4.65 7.93
C ALA A 235 -29.87 -4.78 8.35
N ARG A 236 -29.28 -5.95 8.20
CA ARG A 236 -27.84 -6.14 8.44
C ARG A 236 -26.98 -5.55 7.33
N LEU A 237 -27.38 -5.71 6.08
CA LEU A 237 -26.61 -5.25 4.93
C LEU A 237 -26.63 -3.73 4.80
N ILE A 238 -27.75 -3.07 5.12
CA ILE A 238 -27.87 -1.62 4.93
C ILE A 238 -26.81 -0.84 5.73
N PHE A 239 -26.40 -1.32 6.92
CA PHE A 239 -25.31 -0.71 7.70
C PHE A 239 -23.94 -0.89 7.04
N GLN A 240 -23.79 -1.84 6.13
CA GLN A 240 -22.55 -2.05 5.37
C GLN A 240 -22.42 -1.11 4.16
N SER A 241 -23.46 -0.31 3.87
CA SER A 241 -23.44 0.67 2.78
C SER A 241 -22.67 1.96 3.09
N VAL A 242 -22.26 2.13 4.33
CA VAL A 242 -21.50 3.30 4.78
C VAL A 242 -20.16 3.38 4.04
N PRO A 243 -19.79 4.56 3.48
CA PRO A 243 -18.52 4.74 2.81
C PRO A 243 -17.35 4.68 3.79
N VAL A 244 -16.23 4.08 3.37
CA VAL A 244 -15.05 3.84 4.22
C VAL A 244 -14.38 5.11 4.72
N GLU A 245 -14.52 6.23 4.02
CA GLU A 245 -14.02 7.54 4.45
C GLU A 245 -14.58 8.00 5.80
N ARG A 246 -15.77 7.51 6.19
CA ARG A 246 -16.40 7.86 7.47
C ARG A 246 -15.94 7.00 8.63
N ILE A 247 -15.29 5.87 8.35
CA ILE A 247 -14.89 4.91 9.37
C ILE A 247 -13.38 4.74 9.46
N CYS A 248 -12.62 5.12 8.42
CA CYS A 248 -11.18 5.03 8.44
C CYS A 248 -10.56 6.06 9.39
N ASN A 249 -9.39 5.71 9.93
CA ASN A 249 -8.63 6.62 10.77
C ASN A 249 -7.88 7.64 9.89
N THR A 250 -8.18 8.93 10.08
CA THR A 250 -7.52 10.05 9.41
C THR A 250 -6.63 10.86 10.36
N GLN A 251 -6.71 10.58 11.68
CA GLN A 251 -5.95 11.31 12.69
C GLN A 251 -4.66 10.60 13.03
N ASN A 252 -3.57 11.37 13.17
CA ASN A 252 -2.26 10.84 13.56
C ASN A 252 -1.74 9.71 12.65
N VAL A 253 -2.12 9.72 11.37
CA VAL A 253 -1.58 8.78 10.40
C VAL A 253 -0.12 9.11 10.15
N VAL A 254 0.77 8.18 10.50
CA VAL A 254 2.20 8.29 10.21
C VAL A 254 2.46 7.51 8.93
N SER A 255 3.04 8.16 7.94
CA SER A 255 3.45 7.58 6.66
C SER A 255 4.95 7.72 6.45
N PHE A 256 5.51 6.95 5.55
CA PHE A 256 6.91 6.99 5.16
C PHE A 256 7.02 7.12 3.65
N HIS A 257 8.16 7.68 3.19
CA HIS A 257 8.49 7.75 1.78
C HIS A 257 9.46 6.63 1.37
N LEU A 258 9.46 6.29 0.10
CA LEU A 258 10.37 5.27 -0.44
C LEU A 258 11.84 5.58 -0.17
N ASP A 259 12.20 6.86 -0.04
CA ASP A 259 13.57 7.35 0.18
C ASP A 259 13.95 7.44 1.67
N ASP A 260 13.00 7.24 2.58
CA ASP A 260 13.28 7.31 4.02
C ASP A 260 14.27 6.21 4.44
N ARG A 261 15.17 6.56 5.34
CA ARG A 261 16.14 5.60 5.89
C ARG A 261 15.47 4.63 6.86
N VAL A 262 15.80 3.35 6.71
CA VAL A 262 15.21 2.27 7.54
C VAL A 262 15.49 2.44 9.02
N ASP A 263 16.64 2.98 9.41
CA ASP A 263 16.97 3.27 10.82
C ASP A 263 16.03 4.31 11.42
N THR A 264 15.81 5.44 10.72
CA THR A 264 14.87 6.50 11.14
C THR A 264 13.44 5.98 11.20
N VAL A 265 13.02 5.20 10.20
CA VAL A 265 11.69 4.57 10.17
C VAL A 265 11.51 3.62 11.36
N ARG A 266 12.55 2.83 11.72
CA ARG A 266 12.51 1.93 12.88
C ARG A 266 12.26 2.69 14.18
N ASP A 267 12.94 3.81 14.40
CA ASP A 267 12.76 4.64 15.58
C ASP A 267 11.33 5.21 15.65
N MET A 268 10.79 5.65 14.53
CA MET A 268 9.41 6.16 14.45
C MET A 268 8.38 5.05 14.71
N VAL A 269 8.56 3.86 14.15
CA VAL A 269 7.69 2.70 14.39
C VAL A 269 7.68 2.29 15.86
N LEU A 270 8.81 2.34 16.53
CA LEU A 270 8.91 2.08 17.97
C LEU A 270 8.21 3.15 18.81
N LYS A 271 8.26 4.41 18.39
CA LYS A 271 7.63 5.54 19.06
C LYS A 271 6.10 5.54 18.93
N TYR A 272 5.57 5.38 17.73
CA TYR A 272 4.12 5.54 17.45
C TYR A 272 3.32 4.25 17.63
N ARG A 273 3.94 3.08 17.49
CA ARG A 273 3.34 1.75 17.74
C ARG A 273 2.05 1.45 16.95
N HIS A 274 1.88 2.06 15.77
CA HIS A 274 0.77 1.70 14.89
C HIS A 274 0.95 0.27 14.33
N PRO A 275 -0.13 -0.44 13.99
CA PRO A 275 -0.04 -1.77 13.40
C PRO A 275 0.57 -1.74 11.99
N SER A 276 0.42 -0.64 11.27
CA SER A 276 0.91 -0.44 9.91
C SER A 276 1.09 1.03 9.57
N TYR A 277 1.87 1.29 8.52
CA TYR A 277 2.28 2.62 8.07
C TYR A 277 2.20 2.67 6.54
N PRO A 278 1.44 3.61 5.94
CA PRO A 278 1.44 3.81 4.49
C PRO A 278 2.82 4.21 3.98
N ILE A 279 3.16 3.73 2.79
CA ILE A 279 4.35 4.15 2.05
C ILE A 279 3.90 4.98 0.87
N LEU A 280 4.53 6.14 0.71
CA LEU A 280 4.25 7.11 -0.33
C LEU A 280 5.41 7.18 -1.33
N ASP A 281 5.08 7.47 -2.58
CA ASP A 281 6.08 7.80 -3.59
C ASP A 281 6.39 9.31 -3.62
N GLY A 282 7.28 9.73 -4.54
CA GLY A 282 7.64 11.14 -4.70
C GLY A 282 6.52 12.06 -5.20
N SER A 283 5.34 11.50 -5.50
CA SER A 283 4.12 12.23 -5.89
C SER A 283 3.04 12.15 -4.79
N GLU A 284 3.40 11.78 -3.58
CA GLU A 284 2.51 11.61 -2.41
C GLU A 284 1.43 10.52 -2.60
N LYS A 285 1.61 9.62 -3.59
CA LYS A 285 0.68 8.51 -3.82
C LYS A 285 1.07 7.29 -3.01
N VAL A 286 0.05 6.57 -2.52
CA VAL A 286 0.25 5.35 -1.76
C VAL A 286 0.76 4.23 -2.67
N VAL A 287 1.91 3.63 -2.32
CA VAL A 287 2.51 2.51 -3.07
C VAL A 287 2.54 1.21 -2.28
N GLY A 288 2.24 1.25 -0.99
CA GLY A 288 2.21 0.06 -0.15
C GLY A 288 2.03 0.36 1.33
N ILE A 289 2.17 -0.68 2.14
CA ILE A 289 2.09 -0.61 3.60
C ILE A 289 3.30 -1.28 4.24
N LEU A 290 3.91 -0.57 5.19
CA LEU A 290 4.95 -1.05 6.06
C LEU A 290 4.36 -1.56 7.37
N THR A 291 4.87 -2.68 7.86
CA THR A 291 4.64 -3.17 9.21
C THR A 291 6.00 -3.40 9.90
N ARG A 292 5.99 -3.55 11.22
CA ARG A 292 7.23 -3.86 11.97
C ARG A 292 7.96 -5.13 11.50
N TYR A 293 7.24 -6.07 10.87
CA TYR A 293 7.85 -7.31 10.33
C TYR A 293 8.83 -7.04 9.21
N HIS A 294 8.54 -6.06 8.35
CA HIS A 294 9.41 -5.68 7.24
C HIS A 294 10.75 -5.11 7.72
N LEU A 295 10.77 -4.52 8.92
CA LEU A 295 11.98 -3.96 9.53
C LEU A 295 12.89 -5.00 10.21
N LEU A 296 12.39 -6.23 10.41
CA LEU A 296 13.17 -7.29 11.08
C LEU A 296 14.23 -7.90 10.17
N ARG A 297 14.02 -7.88 8.86
CA ARG A 297 14.92 -8.47 7.85
C ARG A 297 15.06 -7.54 6.65
N PRO A 298 15.69 -6.36 6.81
CA PRO A 298 15.96 -5.50 5.67
C PRO A 298 16.89 -6.23 4.70
N ARG A 299 16.59 -6.15 3.41
CA ARG A 299 17.53 -6.61 2.38
C ARG A 299 18.71 -5.66 2.41
N ARG A 300 19.91 -6.19 2.64
CA ARG A 300 21.12 -5.37 2.60
C ARG A 300 21.49 -5.11 1.14
N LYS A 301 21.88 -3.88 0.82
CA LYS A 301 22.49 -3.56 -0.48
C LYS A 301 23.72 -4.40 -0.67
N GLN A 302 23.85 -5.07 -1.80
CA GLN A 302 24.99 -5.94 -2.09
C GLN A 302 26.04 -5.14 -2.85
N VAL A 303 27.30 -5.22 -2.40
CA VAL A 303 28.39 -4.47 -2.97
C VAL A 303 29.61 -5.36 -3.21
N VAL A 304 30.36 -5.04 -4.26
CA VAL A 304 31.72 -5.51 -4.50
C VAL A 304 32.64 -4.31 -4.43
N LEU A 305 33.65 -4.37 -3.59
CA LEU A 305 34.65 -3.33 -3.47
C LEU A 305 35.80 -3.63 -4.42
N VAL A 306 36.17 -2.65 -5.23
CA VAL A 306 37.33 -2.74 -6.11
C VAL A 306 38.27 -1.59 -5.78
N ASP A 307 39.61 -1.83 -5.88
CA ASP A 307 40.64 -0.83 -5.69
C ASP A 307 40.64 -0.14 -4.32
N HIS A 308 40.03 -0.74 -3.31
CA HIS A 308 40.12 -0.36 -1.88
C HIS A 308 39.59 -1.46 -0.98
N ASN A 309 40.06 -1.46 0.26
CA ASN A 309 39.64 -2.44 1.29
C ASN A 309 39.32 -1.80 2.65
N GLU A 310 39.35 -0.47 2.74
CA GLU A 310 39.08 0.26 3.98
C GLU A 310 37.70 0.93 3.95
N ALA A 311 36.94 0.80 5.05
CA ALA A 311 35.63 1.47 5.19
C ALA A 311 35.76 3.01 5.12
N SER A 312 36.91 3.56 5.57
CA SER A 312 37.23 5.00 5.50
C SER A 312 37.29 5.55 4.09
N GLN A 313 37.56 4.70 3.10
CA GLN A 313 37.66 5.02 1.69
C GLN A 313 36.32 4.82 0.97
N SER A 314 35.30 4.33 1.63
CA SER A 314 33.95 4.14 1.10
C SER A 314 33.02 5.28 1.50
N VAL A 315 31.75 5.16 1.19
CA VAL A 315 30.68 6.08 1.60
C VAL A 315 30.00 5.60 2.89
N PRO A 316 29.28 6.49 3.59
CA PRO A 316 28.49 6.12 4.75
C PRO A 316 27.49 4.99 4.44
N GLY A 317 27.24 4.10 5.40
CA GLY A 317 26.32 2.98 5.26
C GLY A 317 26.95 1.68 4.75
N LEU A 318 28.28 1.64 4.52
CA LEU A 318 28.96 0.39 4.12
C LEU A 318 28.80 -0.71 5.18
N GLU A 319 28.73 -0.33 6.45
CA GLU A 319 28.49 -1.23 7.60
C GLU A 319 27.12 -1.93 7.58
N GLU A 320 26.15 -1.34 6.86
CA GLU A 320 24.82 -1.93 6.65
C GLU A 320 24.75 -2.78 5.38
N ALA A 321 25.68 -2.61 4.44
CA ALA A 321 25.72 -3.34 3.19
C ALA A 321 26.27 -4.78 3.37
N GLU A 322 25.98 -5.64 2.42
CA GLU A 322 26.57 -6.96 2.29
C GLU A 322 27.72 -6.92 1.29
N ILE A 323 28.94 -7.02 1.78
CA ILE A 323 30.13 -7.05 0.93
C ILE A 323 30.30 -8.46 0.39
N LEU A 324 30.08 -8.66 -0.91
CA LEU A 324 30.19 -9.97 -1.57
C LEU A 324 31.63 -10.35 -1.91
N ALA A 325 32.45 -9.35 -2.30
CA ALA A 325 33.86 -9.56 -2.64
C ALA A 325 34.66 -8.26 -2.48
N ILE A 326 35.93 -8.40 -2.26
CA ILE A 326 36.90 -7.30 -2.29
C ILE A 326 38.00 -7.69 -3.28
N ILE A 327 38.29 -6.80 -4.24
CA ILE A 327 39.30 -6.99 -5.26
C ILE A 327 40.22 -5.80 -5.17
N ASP A 328 41.37 -5.98 -4.57
CA ASP A 328 42.31 -4.91 -4.28
C ASP A 328 43.74 -5.36 -4.45
N HIS A 329 44.61 -4.47 -4.89
CA HIS A 329 46.02 -4.67 -5.02
C HIS A 329 46.84 -3.95 -3.94
N HIS A 330 46.16 -3.16 -3.07
CA HIS A 330 46.76 -2.47 -1.94
C HIS A 330 46.97 -3.40 -0.73
N ARG A 331 47.64 -2.90 0.29
CA ARG A 331 47.88 -3.62 1.53
C ARG A 331 46.56 -3.85 2.28
N LEU A 332 46.25 -5.09 2.64
CA LEU A 332 45.04 -5.40 3.36
C LEU A 332 45.07 -4.79 4.76
N ASP A 333 44.10 -3.97 5.11
CA ASP A 333 43.83 -3.50 6.47
C ASP A 333 42.68 -4.31 7.12
N THR A 334 42.56 -4.22 8.43
CA THR A 334 41.59 -5.05 9.20
C THR A 334 40.17 -4.54 9.01
N LEU A 335 39.36 -5.26 8.23
CA LEU A 335 37.90 -5.14 8.24
C LEU A 335 37.30 -6.01 9.38
N PRO A 336 36.11 -5.66 9.93
CA PRO A 336 35.45 -6.44 10.98
C PRO A 336 35.22 -7.88 10.53
N SER A 337 35.45 -8.84 11.42
CA SER A 337 35.54 -10.29 11.22
C SER A 337 34.29 -11.06 10.78
N THR A 338 33.28 -10.40 10.27
CA THR A 338 32.01 -11.02 9.77
C THR A 338 31.99 -11.22 8.25
N ILE A 339 33.04 -10.85 7.55
CA ILE A 339 33.09 -10.90 6.08
C ILE A 339 33.83 -12.16 5.63
N GLN A 340 33.17 -13.02 4.86
CA GLN A 340 33.85 -14.11 4.16
C GLN A 340 34.74 -13.49 3.06
N PHE A 341 36.05 -13.49 3.32
CA PHE A 341 37.04 -13.00 2.36
C PHE A 341 37.24 -14.00 1.23
N THR A 342 37.03 -13.58 0.01
CA THR A 342 37.67 -14.19 -1.15
C THR A 342 38.76 -13.24 -1.62
N SER A 343 39.94 -13.31 -1.05
CA SER A 343 41.08 -12.51 -1.50
C SER A 343 41.68 -13.16 -2.75
N ALA A 344 41.58 -12.50 -3.86
CA ALA A 344 42.41 -12.78 -5.03
C ALA A 344 43.62 -11.82 -5.06
N THR A 345 44.60 -12.08 -4.21
CA THR A 345 45.93 -11.48 -4.39
C THR A 345 46.62 -12.20 -5.57
N SER A 346 46.32 -11.83 -6.79
CA SER A 346 47.16 -12.21 -7.93
C SER A 346 47.90 -10.96 -8.42
N ARG A 347 49.22 -11.00 -8.36
CA ARG A 347 50.07 -10.08 -9.09
C ARG A 347 49.57 -10.03 -10.54
N TRP A 348 49.12 -8.87 -10.95
CA TRP A 348 48.69 -8.65 -12.34
C TRP A 348 49.89 -8.91 -13.26
N VAL A 349 49.82 -9.94 -14.07
CA VAL A 349 50.69 -10.17 -15.22
C VAL A 349 49.88 -9.79 -16.44
N PRO A 350 50.36 -8.86 -17.30
CA PRO A 350 49.62 -8.47 -18.49
C PRO A 350 49.32 -9.69 -19.36
N PRO A 351 48.12 -9.79 -19.95
CA PRO A 351 47.71 -10.97 -20.69
C PRO A 351 48.53 -11.14 -21.94
N THR A 352 49.27 -12.24 -22.03
CA THR A 352 49.63 -12.83 -23.32
C THR A 352 48.36 -13.47 -23.92
N PRO A 353 48.20 -13.49 -25.26
CA PRO A 353 46.95 -13.86 -25.91
C PRO A 353 46.72 -15.37 -25.91
N SER A 354 46.31 -15.90 -24.76
CA SER A 354 45.71 -17.21 -24.64
C SER A 354 44.82 -17.21 -23.40
N LEU A 355 43.63 -16.64 -23.57
CA LEU A 355 42.53 -16.68 -22.66
C LEU A 355 42.07 -18.12 -22.48
N GLN A 356 42.36 -18.71 -21.34
CA GLN A 356 41.50 -19.69 -20.66
C GLN A 356 42.08 -20.03 -19.28
N ARG A 357 41.84 -19.17 -18.27
CA ARG A 357 41.73 -19.61 -16.88
C ARG A 357 40.65 -18.81 -16.20
N CYS A 358 39.44 -19.35 -16.21
CA CYS A 358 38.42 -18.99 -15.24
C CYS A 358 39.03 -19.15 -13.85
N ILE A 359 39.05 -18.06 -13.08
CA ILE A 359 39.32 -18.11 -11.65
C ILE A 359 38.13 -18.85 -11.03
N ARG A 360 38.34 -20.11 -10.60
CA ARG A 360 37.39 -20.84 -9.77
C ARG A 360 37.34 -20.14 -8.42
N ILE A 361 36.30 -19.39 -8.18
CA ILE A 361 35.90 -18.98 -6.84
C ILE A 361 35.23 -20.21 -6.22
N GLY A 362 35.89 -20.80 -5.24
CA GLY A 362 35.41 -21.99 -4.55
C GLY A 362 34.08 -21.70 -3.84
N GLY A 363 33.16 -22.67 -3.88
CA GLY A 363 31.83 -22.67 -3.29
C GLY A 363 31.84 -22.73 -1.76
#